data_1e1aacc17cf1701ce03e89fc8336df64
#
_entry.id   1e1aacc17cf1701ce03e89fc8336df64
#
_cell.length_a   1.000
_cell.length_b   1.000
_cell.length_c   1.000
_cell.angle_alpha   90.00
_cell.angle_beta   90.00
_cell.angle_gamma   90.00
#
_symmetry.space_group_name_H-M   'P 1'
#
loop_
_entity.id
_entity.type
_entity.pdbx_description
1 polymer ?
#
loop_
_entity_poly.entity_id
_entity_poly.type
_entity_poly.pdbx_seq_one_letter_code
_entity_poly.pdbx_strand_id
1 'polypeptide(L)'
;DRISIMKDGLIEQLDTPEVIYAKPCNKYVADFIGSPAMNLFAGQLNGTTFTCDGFTVDVAGYEFADDTRTDGAAWLGIRPEHIVTGDVAQGISFAGVAEIDIVEPMGSDTLVWVNFAGQSVRVRTEGQSGLKSGDTLSIGFDAARLHLFDVATEIRL
;
A
#
# COMPACT_ATOMS: atom_id res chain seq x y z
N ASP A 1 14.10 20.61 7.67
CA ASP A 1 14.13 20.76 6.21
C ASP A 1 12.84 20.27 5.60
N ARG A 2 12.43 20.83 4.45
CA ARG A 2 11.24 20.45 3.68
C ARG A 2 11.63 20.10 2.26
N ILE A 3 10.88 19.22 1.64
CA ILE A 3 10.98 18.90 0.22
C ILE A 3 9.68 19.26 -0.49
N SER A 4 9.76 19.55 -1.77
CA SER A 4 8.59 19.75 -2.62
C SER A 4 8.51 18.66 -3.68
N ILE A 5 7.34 18.05 -3.82
CA ILE A 5 7.03 17.17 -4.93
C ILE A 5 6.32 18.00 -5.99
N MET A 6 6.86 17.96 -7.20
CA MET A 6 6.34 18.76 -8.32
C MET A 6 5.82 17.87 -9.44
N LYS A 7 4.76 18.31 -10.09
CA LYS A 7 4.20 17.72 -11.30
C LYS A 7 3.83 18.85 -12.28
N ASP A 8 4.27 18.74 -13.52
CA ASP A 8 3.96 19.69 -14.59
C ASP A 8 4.20 21.17 -14.22
N GLY A 9 5.27 21.42 -13.42
CA GLY A 9 5.64 22.78 -12.96
C GLY A 9 4.86 23.28 -11.75
N LEU A 10 3.92 22.51 -11.19
CA LEU A 10 3.15 22.85 -10.00
C LEU A 10 3.64 22.04 -8.79
N ILE A 11 3.54 22.65 -7.61
CA ILE A 11 3.85 21.97 -6.35
C ILE A 11 2.61 21.15 -5.95
N GLU A 12 2.76 19.82 -5.90
CA GLU A 12 1.74 18.89 -5.41
C GLU A 12 1.72 18.83 -3.87
N GLN A 13 2.91 18.73 -3.25
CA GLN A 13 3.04 18.72 -1.80
C GLN A 13 4.39 19.35 -1.39
N LEU A 14 4.37 20.15 -0.32
CA LEU A 14 5.55 20.75 0.31
C LEU A 14 5.50 20.49 1.81
N ASP A 15 6.37 19.60 2.30
CA ASP A 15 6.42 19.23 3.72
C ASP A 15 7.77 18.58 4.07
N THR A 16 7.89 18.07 5.31
CA THR A 16 9.04 17.26 5.68
C THR A 16 8.99 15.90 4.97
N PRO A 17 10.15 15.25 4.73
CA PRO A 17 10.18 13.93 4.11
C PRO A 17 9.29 12.90 4.82
N GLU A 18 9.29 12.91 6.16
CA GLU A 18 8.47 12.00 6.97
C GLU A 18 6.97 12.19 6.71
N VAL A 19 6.51 13.44 6.65
CA VAL A 19 5.09 13.76 6.42
C VAL A 19 4.68 13.35 5.01
N ILE A 20 5.49 13.68 3.99
CA ILE A 20 5.20 13.30 2.60
C ILE A 20 5.13 11.78 2.44
N TYR A 21 6.03 11.05 3.12
CA TYR A 21 6.03 9.59 3.10
C TYR A 21 4.81 8.99 3.82
N ALA A 22 4.50 9.49 5.01
CA ALA A 22 3.43 8.97 5.87
C ALA A 22 2.02 9.41 5.43
N LYS A 23 1.89 10.65 4.92
CA LYS A 23 0.61 11.27 4.53
C LYS A 23 0.73 11.95 3.16
N PRO A 24 0.96 11.19 2.08
CA PRO A 24 0.95 11.77 0.73
C PRO A 24 -0.44 12.36 0.44
N CYS A 25 -0.47 13.59 -0.08
CA CYS A 25 -1.74 14.30 -0.29
C CYS A 25 -2.57 13.74 -1.45
N ASN A 26 -1.94 13.03 -2.37
CA ASN A 26 -2.59 12.40 -3.50
C ASN A 26 -1.85 11.14 -3.98
N LYS A 27 -2.48 10.41 -4.89
CA LYS A 27 -1.95 9.18 -5.47
C LYS A 27 -0.61 9.40 -6.18
N TYR A 28 -0.44 10.53 -6.88
CA TYR A 28 0.80 10.86 -7.59
C TYR A 28 1.99 10.97 -6.61
N VAL A 29 1.81 11.71 -5.52
CA VAL A 29 2.86 11.83 -4.48
C VAL A 29 3.17 10.47 -3.84
N ALA A 30 2.14 9.67 -3.57
CA ALA A 30 2.29 8.34 -2.98
C ALA A 30 3.10 7.38 -3.87
N ASP A 31 2.86 7.44 -5.18
CA ASP A 31 3.56 6.61 -6.18
C ASP A 31 5.00 7.12 -6.44
N PHE A 32 5.20 8.43 -6.39
CA PHE A 32 6.49 9.06 -6.63
C PHE A 32 7.49 8.82 -5.50
N ILE A 33 7.02 8.85 -4.23
CA ILE A 33 7.86 8.70 -3.03
C ILE A 33 7.94 7.24 -2.61
N GLY A 34 9.16 6.75 -2.52
CA GLY A 34 9.49 5.39 -2.08
C GLY A 34 10.10 4.55 -3.20
N SER A 35 10.97 3.64 -2.80
CA SER A 35 11.59 2.67 -3.70
C SER A 35 11.67 1.32 -2.98
N PRO A 36 10.94 0.33 -3.47
CA PRO A 36 10.00 0.35 -4.60
C PRO A 36 8.74 1.18 -4.33
N ALA A 37 7.99 1.51 -5.40
CA ALA A 37 6.76 2.29 -5.31
C ALA A 37 5.64 1.56 -4.54
N MET A 38 4.65 2.33 -4.07
CA MET A 38 3.47 1.81 -3.37
C MET A 38 2.69 0.81 -4.25
N ASN A 39 2.19 -0.26 -3.64
CA ASN A 39 1.20 -1.13 -4.30
C ASN A 39 -0.16 -0.42 -4.27
N LEU A 40 -0.88 -0.42 -5.40
CA LEU A 40 -2.16 0.25 -5.54
C LEU A 40 -3.21 -0.73 -6.09
N PHE A 41 -4.38 -0.77 -5.43
CA PHE A 41 -5.51 -1.60 -5.81
C PHE A 41 -6.73 -0.71 -6.08
N ALA A 42 -7.32 -0.86 -7.26
CA ALA A 42 -8.57 -0.17 -7.59
C ALA A 42 -9.77 -0.94 -7.01
N GLY A 43 -10.69 -0.25 -6.35
CA GLY A 43 -11.85 -0.87 -5.73
C GLY A 43 -12.93 0.12 -5.35
N GLN A 44 -13.76 -0.29 -4.41
CA GLN A 44 -14.89 0.48 -3.88
C GLN A 44 -14.77 0.62 -2.36
N LEU A 45 -14.91 1.83 -1.88
CA LEU A 45 -15.05 2.12 -0.45
C LEU A 45 -16.53 2.28 -0.12
N ASN A 46 -16.97 1.58 0.93
CA ASN A 46 -18.32 1.69 1.48
C ASN A 46 -18.21 1.69 3.01
N GLY A 47 -18.40 2.84 3.64
CA GLY A 47 -18.19 3.02 5.06
C GLY A 47 -16.75 2.70 5.47
N THR A 48 -16.57 1.65 6.26
CA THR A 48 -15.26 1.15 6.71
C THR A 48 -14.81 -0.11 5.97
N THR A 49 -15.43 -0.42 4.82
CA THR A 49 -15.10 -1.60 4.02
C THR A 49 -14.59 -1.19 2.65
N PHE A 50 -13.38 -1.60 2.32
CA PHE A 50 -12.83 -1.50 0.96
C PHE A 50 -12.91 -2.87 0.29
N THR A 51 -13.45 -2.92 -0.93
CA THR A 51 -13.58 -4.15 -1.72
C THR A 51 -12.96 -3.95 -3.10
N CYS A 52 -12.12 -4.88 -3.51
CA CYS A 52 -11.65 -5.00 -4.89
C CYS A 52 -11.77 -6.46 -5.36
N ASP A 53 -11.44 -6.72 -6.63
CA ASP A 53 -11.42 -8.08 -7.14
C ASP A 53 -10.39 -8.91 -6.37
N GLY A 54 -10.89 -9.94 -5.67
CA GLY A 54 -10.06 -10.91 -4.97
C GLY A 54 -9.94 -10.73 -3.45
N PHE A 55 -10.27 -9.55 -2.88
CA PHE A 55 -10.24 -9.37 -1.43
C PHE A 55 -11.08 -8.20 -0.91
N THR A 56 -11.33 -8.24 0.39
CA THR A 56 -12.02 -7.16 1.13
C THR A 56 -11.22 -6.84 2.38
N VAL A 57 -11.09 -5.55 2.70
CA VAL A 57 -10.34 -5.05 3.86
C VAL A 57 -11.25 -4.21 4.74
N ASP A 58 -11.21 -4.45 6.06
CA ASP A 58 -11.76 -3.54 7.04
C ASP A 58 -10.78 -2.37 7.25
N VAL A 59 -11.23 -1.16 6.91
CA VAL A 59 -10.44 0.07 7.04
C VAL A 59 -10.90 0.94 8.22
N ALA A 60 -11.60 0.37 9.21
CA ALA A 60 -12.04 1.11 10.40
C ALA A 60 -10.88 1.77 11.17
N GLY A 61 -9.68 1.18 11.14
CA GLY A 61 -8.47 1.74 11.75
C GLY A 61 -7.71 2.76 10.88
N TYR A 62 -8.21 3.09 9.70
CA TYR A 62 -7.62 4.09 8.82
C TYR A 62 -7.95 5.51 9.31
N GLU A 63 -6.96 6.41 9.32
CA GLU A 63 -7.13 7.83 9.63
C GLU A 63 -7.55 8.59 8.37
N PHE A 64 -8.84 8.82 8.21
CA PHE A 64 -9.37 9.62 7.10
C PHE A 64 -8.98 11.09 7.23
N ALA A 65 -8.70 11.73 6.11
CA ALA A 65 -8.32 13.15 6.07
C ALA A 65 -9.52 14.09 6.34
N ASP A 66 -10.73 13.66 6.02
CA ASP A 66 -11.96 14.43 6.19
C ASP A 66 -13.13 13.51 6.56
N ASP A 67 -13.93 13.92 7.54
CA ASP A 67 -15.17 13.24 7.94
C ASP A 67 -16.31 13.39 6.92
N THR A 68 -16.16 14.31 5.96
CA THR A 68 -17.15 14.55 4.89
C THR A 68 -16.94 13.65 3.65
N ARG A 69 -16.03 12.68 3.74
CA ARG A 69 -15.74 11.74 2.64
C ARG A 69 -17.02 11.07 2.13
N THR A 70 -17.06 10.81 0.83
CA THR A 70 -18.11 10.03 0.20
C THR A 70 -17.62 8.62 -0.12
N ASP A 71 -18.52 7.65 0.02
CA ASP A 71 -18.30 6.30 -0.48
C ASP A 71 -18.20 6.32 -2.01
N GLY A 72 -17.48 5.38 -2.57
CA GLY A 72 -17.33 5.28 -4.02
C GLY A 72 -16.03 4.60 -4.46
N ALA A 73 -15.71 4.80 -5.72
CA ALA A 73 -14.49 4.27 -6.32
C ALA A 73 -13.25 4.88 -5.65
N ALA A 74 -12.37 4.01 -5.16
CA ALA A 74 -11.16 4.41 -4.44
C ALA A 74 -9.96 3.55 -4.84
N TRP A 75 -8.76 4.13 -4.67
CA TRP A 75 -7.50 3.38 -4.67
C TRP A 75 -7.13 3.06 -3.22
N LEU A 76 -6.81 1.79 -2.96
CA LEU A 76 -6.13 1.38 -1.73
C LEU A 76 -4.65 1.22 -2.03
N GLY A 77 -3.81 1.92 -1.27
CA GLY A 77 -2.36 1.86 -1.35
C GLY A 77 -1.75 1.22 -0.12
N ILE A 78 -0.74 0.38 -0.33
CA ILE A 78 0.12 -0.14 0.73
C ILE A 78 1.56 -0.21 0.27
N ARG A 79 2.47 0.26 1.12
CA ARG A 79 3.90 0.20 0.81
C ARG A 79 4.43 -1.22 0.98
N PRO A 80 5.41 -1.63 0.15
CA PRO A 80 5.99 -2.98 0.24
C PRO A 80 6.49 -3.37 1.63
N GLU A 81 7.09 -2.44 2.36
CA GLU A 81 7.60 -2.61 3.73
C GLU A 81 6.52 -2.64 4.81
N HIS A 82 5.30 -2.23 4.50
CA HIS A 82 4.16 -2.26 5.43
C HIS A 82 3.28 -3.50 5.25
N ILE A 83 3.53 -4.33 4.24
CA ILE A 83 2.89 -5.63 4.13
C ILE A 83 3.51 -6.56 5.17
N VAL A 84 2.67 -7.04 6.08
CA VAL A 84 3.07 -7.99 7.11
C VAL A 84 3.10 -9.40 6.52
N THR A 85 4.08 -10.20 6.87
CA THR A 85 4.26 -11.56 6.34
C THR A 85 4.34 -12.62 7.42
N GLY A 86 4.02 -13.86 7.07
CA GLY A 86 4.10 -15.01 7.97
C GLY A 86 2.97 -15.03 9.01
N ASP A 87 3.24 -15.62 10.17
CA ASP A 87 2.23 -15.83 11.24
C ASP A 87 1.68 -14.51 11.81
N VAL A 88 2.46 -13.43 11.76
CA VAL A 88 2.06 -12.09 12.22
C VAL A 88 0.95 -11.49 11.36
N ALA A 89 0.73 -12.00 10.14
CA ALA A 89 -0.36 -11.56 9.28
C ALA A 89 -1.75 -11.96 9.81
N GLN A 90 -1.81 -12.86 10.78
CA GLN A 90 -3.06 -13.27 11.40
C GLN A 90 -3.57 -12.21 12.40
N GLY A 91 -4.88 -11.90 12.35
CA GLY A 91 -5.53 -11.02 13.31
C GLY A 91 -5.39 -9.52 13.05
N ILE A 92 -4.93 -9.11 11.87
CA ILE A 92 -4.95 -7.71 11.40
C ILE A 92 -6.10 -7.46 10.41
N SER A 93 -6.22 -6.24 9.90
CA SER A 93 -7.37 -5.78 9.08
C SER A 93 -7.64 -6.64 7.84
N PHE A 94 -6.61 -7.25 7.29
CA PHE A 94 -6.69 -8.23 6.21
C PHE A 94 -5.57 -9.26 6.36
N ALA A 95 -5.88 -10.53 6.08
CA ALA A 95 -4.92 -11.61 5.94
C ALA A 95 -5.26 -12.48 4.72
N GLY A 96 -4.25 -12.85 3.96
CA GLY A 96 -4.40 -13.67 2.75
C GLY A 96 -3.13 -14.45 2.44
N VAL A 97 -3.18 -15.21 1.35
CA VAL A 97 -2.04 -15.98 0.85
C VAL A 97 -1.80 -15.60 -0.60
N ALA A 98 -0.54 -15.40 -0.95
CA ALA A 98 -0.09 -15.06 -2.29
C ALA A 98 0.97 -16.06 -2.78
N GLU A 99 1.06 -16.26 -4.08
CA GLU A 99 2.10 -17.08 -4.71
C GLU A 99 3.31 -16.20 -5.05
N ILE A 100 4.50 -16.67 -4.70
CA ILE A 100 5.75 -15.98 -4.98
C ILE A 100 6.15 -16.20 -6.45
N ASP A 101 6.33 -15.11 -7.18
CA ASP A 101 6.81 -15.11 -8.56
C ASP A 101 8.34 -14.93 -8.61
N ILE A 102 8.86 -13.84 -8.01
CA ILE A 102 10.27 -13.49 -8.03
C ILE A 102 10.75 -13.14 -6.62
N VAL A 103 11.98 -13.52 -6.32
CA VAL A 103 12.68 -13.16 -5.08
C VAL A 103 13.98 -12.45 -5.43
N GLU A 104 14.13 -11.21 -4.98
CA GLU A 104 15.31 -10.37 -5.21
C GLU A 104 16.00 -10.03 -3.89
N PRO A 105 17.08 -10.73 -3.52
CA PRO A 105 17.89 -10.36 -2.38
C PRO A 105 18.57 -9.00 -2.61
N MET A 106 18.38 -8.05 -1.69
CA MET A 106 18.91 -6.68 -1.78
C MET A 106 20.00 -6.39 -0.74
N GLY A 107 20.60 -7.42 -0.16
CA GLY A 107 21.59 -7.32 0.91
C GLY A 107 20.95 -7.42 2.29
N SER A 108 20.59 -6.29 2.91
CA SER A 108 19.91 -6.26 4.22
C SER A 108 18.46 -6.74 4.17
N ASP A 109 17.82 -6.59 3.01
CA ASP A 109 16.41 -6.89 2.79
C ASP A 109 16.24 -7.81 1.58
N THR A 110 15.04 -8.36 1.45
CA THR A 110 14.62 -9.13 0.28
C THR A 110 13.33 -8.49 -0.29
N LEU A 111 13.32 -8.19 -1.57
CA LEU A 111 12.12 -7.80 -2.30
C LEU A 111 11.48 -9.04 -2.92
N VAL A 112 10.23 -9.29 -2.58
CA VAL A 112 9.46 -10.43 -3.05
C VAL A 112 8.31 -9.94 -3.92
N TRP A 113 8.24 -10.44 -5.14
CA TRP A 113 7.13 -10.20 -6.05
C TRP A 113 6.15 -11.35 -5.92
N VAL A 114 4.90 -11.05 -5.59
CA VAL A 114 3.85 -12.06 -5.41
C VAL A 114 2.67 -11.78 -6.32
N ASN A 115 2.00 -12.84 -6.76
CA ASN A 115 0.73 -12.74 -7.46
C ASN A 115 -0.40 -12.71 -6.44
N PHE A 116 -1.09 -11.59 -6.35
CA PHE A 116 -2.20 -11.38 -5.43
C PHE A 116 -3.29 -10.52 -6.06
N ALA A 117 -4.55 -10.91 -5.92
CA ALA A 117 -5.71 -10.20 -6.48
C ALA A 117 -5.57 -9.88 -7.98
N GLY A 118 -5.00 -10.80 -8.76
CA GLY A 118 -4.81 -10.66 -10.20
C GLY A 118 -3.74 -9.68 -10.64
N GLN A 119 -2.90 -9.20 -9.72
CA GLN A 119 -1.79 -8.30 -10.04
C GLN A 119 -0.48 -8.69 -9.33
N SER A 120 0.63 -8.16 -9.83
CA SER A 120 1.93 -8.31 -9.20
C SER A 120 2.08 -7.32 -8.05
N VAL A 121 2.32 -7.84 -6.85
CA VAL A 121 2.46 -7.06 -5.61
C VAL A 121 3.88 -7.20 -5.08
N ARG A 122 4.46 -6.09 -4.68
CA ARG A 122 5.80 -6.04 -4.09
C ARG A 122 5.71 -6.09 -2.59
N VAL A 123 6.46 -7.02 -2.00
CA VAL A 123 6.58 -7.20 -0.55
C VAL A 123 8.06 -7.07 -0.17
N ARG A 124 8.37 -6.26 0.83
CA ARG A 124 9.72 -6.11 1.34
C ARG A 124 9.84 -6.79 2.70
N THR A 125 10.74 -7.76 2.80
CA THR A 125 11.02 -8.50 4.03
C THR A 125 12.43 -8.22 4.51
N GLU A 126 12.64 -8.25 5.82
CA GLU A 126 13.98 -8.10 6.39
C GLU A 126 14.82 -9.35 6.18
N GLY A 127 16.11 -9.14 5.94
CA GLY A 127 17.10 -10.21 5.83
C GLY A 127 16.96 -11.09 4.59
N GLN A 128 17.62 -12.25 4.65
CA GLN A 128 17.51 -13.30 3.63
C GLN A 128 16.43 -14.28 4.06
N SER A 129 15.26 -14.16 3.46
CA SER A 129 14.03 -14.86 3.87
C SER A 129 14.04 -16.38 3.58
N GLY A 130 14.95 -16.89 2.75
CA GLY A 130 14.92 -18.27 2.27
C GLY A 130 13.74 -18.62 1.35
N LEU A 131 12.93 -17.64 0.98
CA LEU A 131 11.77 -17.78 0.09
C LEU A 131 12.21 -18.08 -1.34
N LYS A 132 11.37 -18.79 -2.08
CA LYS A 132 11.63 -19.18 -3.47
C LYS A 132 10.42 -18.94 -4.35
N SER A 133 10.66 -18.73 -5.63
CA SER A 133 9.61 -18.75 -6.66
C SER A 133 8.80 -20.03 -6.60
N GLY A 134 7.48 -19.93 -6.67
CA GLY A 134 6.52 -21.03 -6.54
C GLY A 134 6.09 -21.34 -5.10
N ASP A 135 6.76 -20.79 -4.09
CA ASP A 135 6.30 -20.90 -2.71
C ASP A 135 5.05 -20.00 -2.49
N THR A 136 4.33 -20.27 -1.41
CA THR A 136 3.25 -19.39 -0.94
C THR A 136 3.72 -18.54 0.23
N LEU A 137 3.24 -17.31 0.28
CA LEU A 137 3.53 -16.35 1.34
C LEU A 137 2.24 -15.86 1.98
N SER A 138 2.12 -16.00 3.29
CA SER A 138 1.04 -15.34 4.04
C SER A 138 1.35 -13.86 4.12
N ILE A 139 0.40 -13.02 3.69
CA ILE A 139 0.50 -11.57 3.69
C ILE A 139 -0.67 -10.96 4.47
N GLY A 140 -0.45 -9.79 5.05
CA GLY A 140 -1.48 -9.08 5.77
C GLY A 140 -1.32 -7.57 5.67
N PHE A 141 -2.46 -6.86 5.80
CA PHE A 141 -2.53 -5.40 5.77
C PHE A 141 -3.10 -4.90 7.10
N ASP A 142 -2.40 -3.95 7.71
CA ASP A 142 -2.89 -3.19 8.86
C ASP A 142 -3.54 -1.88 8.35
N ALA A 143 -4.79 -1.64 8.71
CA ALA A 143 -5.53 -0.44 8.31
C ALA A 143 -4.79 0.87 8.64
N ALA A 144 -4.05 0.91 9.74
CA ALA A 144 -3.25 2.07 10.15
C ALA A 144 -2.08 2.38 9.19
N ARG A 145 -1.70 1.43 8.33
CA ARG A 145 -0.61 1.55 7.35
C ARG A 145 -1.09 1.70 5.92
N LEU A 146 -2.40 1.69 5.71
CA LEU A 146 -3.00 1.87 4.39
C LEU A 146 -3.03 3.34 3.96
N HIS A 147 -3.24 3.52 2.67
CA HIS A 147 -3.54 4.81 2.05
C HIS A 147 -4.76 4.66 1.18
N LEU A 148 -5.68 5.60 1.24
CA LEU A 148 -6.88 5.63 0.40
C LEU A 148 -6.91 6.92 -0.41
N PHE A 149 -7.22 6.81 -1.70
CA PHE A 149 -7.32 7.94 -2.61
C PHE A 149 -8.62 7.83 -3.42
N ASP A 150 -9.29 8.93 -3.60
CA ASP A 150 -10.44 9.03 -4.51
C ASP A 150 -10.01 8.76 -5.96
N VAL A 151 -10.78 7.96 -6.71
CA VAL A 151 -10.41 7.63 -8.10
C VAL A 151 -10.52 8.84 -9.03
N ALA A 152 -11.54 9.67 -8.86
CA ALA A 152 -11.80 10.79 -9.75
C ALA A 152 -10.82 11.96 -9.54
N THR A 153 -10.51 12.28 -8.29
CA THR A 153 -9.65 13.43 -7.93
C THR A 153 -8.21 13.02 -7.64
N GLU A 154 -7.96 11.74 -7.36
CA GLU A 154 -6.71 11.17 -6.85
C GLU A 154 -6.27 11.73 -5.48
N ILE A 155 -7.11 12.54 -4.83
CA ILE A 155 -6.84 13.13 -3.52
C ILE A 155 -6.98 12.07 -2.43
N ARG A 156 -6.15 12.18 -1.39
CA ARG A 156 -6.22 11.36 -0.18
C ARG A 156 -7.59 11.51 0.49
N LEU A 157 -8.19 10.38 0.86
CA LEU A 157 -9.42 10.27 1.63
C LEU A 157 -9.16 10.33 3.13
#